data_84be4181193d40dc56c55054f3f7da90
#
_entry.id   84be4181193d40dc56c55054f3f7da90
#
_cell.length_a   1.000
_cell.length_b   1.000
_cell.length_c   1.000
_cell.angle_alpha   90.00
_cell.angle_beta   90.00
_cell.angle_gamma   90.00
#
_symmetry.space_group_name_H-M   'P 1'
#
loop_
_entity.id
_entity.type
_entity.pdbx_description
1 polymer ?
#
loop_
_entity_poly.entity_id
_entity_poly.type
_entity_poly.pdbx_seq_one_letter_code
_entity_poly.pdbx_strand_id
1 'polypeptide(L)'
;MKIEKFILVWLVSFILLVGFDMIWFSFSMPTIYKPLFNDIQKKFVFRVWSGIVVWILIALFIAIDQCWVVKKAPFDPRILGFIYGFIIYGVYNFTNYATLYKYNLKVVFTDTLWGSLNIGITSLIINHFMFRS
;
A
#
# COMPACT_ATOMS: atom_id res chain seq x y z
N MET A 1 -18.51 -13.72 -11.28
CA MET A 1 -17.06 -14.01 -11.38
C MET A 1 -16.77 -15.24 -10.54
N LYS A 2 -15.88 -16.12 -11.04
CA LYS A 2 -15.49 -17.31 -10.31
C LYS A 2 -14.61 -16.96 -9.11
N ILE A 3 -14.81 -17.63 -7.98
CA ILE A 3 -14.02 -17.42 -6.75
C ILE A 3 -12.52 -17.63 -6.99
N GLU A 4 -12.17 -18.56 -7.87
CA GLU A 4 -10.77 -18.84 -8.25
C GLU A 4 -10.06 -17.59 -8.81
N LYS A 5 -10.75 -16.82 -9.67
CA LYS A 5 -10.20 -15.59 -10.22
C LYS A 5 -9.98 -14.53 -9.13
N PHE A 6 -10.92 -14.41 -8.21
CA PHE A 6 -10.76 -13.49 -7.07
C PHE A 6 -9.55 -13.84 -6.20
N ILE A 7 -9.41 -15.12 -5.86
CA ILE A 7 -8.26 -15.60 -5.07
C ILE A 7 -6.95 -15.35 -5.81
N LEU A 8 -6.92 -15.61 -7.11
CA LEU A 8 -5.72 -15.35 -7.93
C LEU A 8 -5.36 -13.86 -7.95
N VAL A 9 -6.34 -12.97 -8.14
CA VAL A 9 -6.13 -11.51 -8.08
C VAL A 9 -5.57 -11.11 -6.72
N TRP A 10 -6.13 -11.65 -5.65
CA TRP A 10 -5.65 -11.39 -4.29
C TRP A 10 -4.20 -11.81 -4.08
N LEU A 11 -3.85 -13.05 -4.48
CA LEU A 11 -2.48 -13.57 -4.36
C LEU A 11 -1.47 -12.78 -5.19
N VAL A 12 -1.80 -12.46 -6.44
CA VAL A 12 -0.92 -11.67 -7.31
C VAL A 12 -0.73 -10.26 -6.77
N SER A 13 -1.80 -9.64 -6.27
CA SER A 13 -1.71 -8.32 -5.62
C SER A 13 -0.80 -8.36 -4.39
N PHE A 14 -0.91 -9.39 -3.55
CA PHE A 14 -0.03 -9.57 -2.40
C PHE A 14 1.45 -9.66 -2.81
N ILE A 15 1.75 -10.49 -3.81
CA ILE A 15 3.12 -10.68 -4.29
C ILE A 15 3.71 -9.36 -4.83
N LEU A 16 2.92 -8.61 -5.62
CA LEU A 16 3.35 -7.33 -6.18
C LEU A 16 3.58 -6.28 -5.10
N LEU A 17 2.66 -6.15 -4.14
CA LEU A 17 2.80 -5.21 -3.02
C LEU A 17 4.07 -5.48 -2.22
N VAL A 18 4.28 -6.74 -1.83
CA VAL A 18 5.47 -7.15 -1.06
C VAL A 18 6.73 -6.90 -1.88
N GLY A 19 6.74 -7.27 -3.16
CA GLY A 19 7.90 -7.07 -4.04
C GLY A 19 8.29 -5.60 -4.15
N PHE A 20 7.35 -4.70 -4.37
CA PHE A 20 7.60 -3.26 -4.43
C PHE A 20 8.06 -2.71 -3.08
N ASP A 21 7.43 -3.13 -1.98
CA ASP A 21 7.85 -2.71 -0.64
C ASP A 21 9.24 -3.19 -0.27
N MET A 22 9.64 -4.40 -0.68
CA MET A 22 11.00 -4.87 -0.44
C MET A 22 12.04 -3.98 -1.14
N ILE A 23 11.76 -3.56 -2.37
CA ILE A 23 12.61 -2.61 -3.09
C ILE A 23 12.67 -1.27 -2.35
N TRP A 24 11.51 -0.74 -1.96
CA TRP A 24 11.43 0.53 -1.21
C TRP A 24 12.15 0.45 0.13
N PHE A 25 11.92 -0.59 0.92
CA PHE A 25 12.53 -0.73 2.25
C PHE A 25 14.03 -0.96 2.19
N SER A 26 14.57 -1.48 1.09
CA SER A 26 16.00 -1.70 0.96
C SER A 26 16.82 -0.42 1.17
N PHE A 27 16.29 0.74 0.78
CA PHE A 27 16.94 2.04 0.98
C PHE A 27 16.21 2.96 1.96
N SER A 28 14.89 2.87 2.09
CA SER A 28 14.12 3.76 2.96
C SER A 28 14.17 3.34 4.43
N MET A 29 14.31 2.06 4.71
CA MET A 29 14.37 1.57 6.10
C MET A 29 15.54 2.20 6.87
N PRO A 30 16.81 2.13 6.38
CA PRO A 30 17.92 2.72 7.11
C PRO A 30 17.95 4.26 7.08
N THR A 31 17.34 4.89 6.09
CA THR A 31 17.46 6.35 5.87
C THR A 31 16.26 7.15 6.37
N ILE A 32 15.09 6.56 6.40
CA ILE A 32 13.83 7.25 6.71
C ILE A 32 13.17 6.65 7.96
N TYR A 33 12.84 5.35 7.93
CA TYR A 33 11.98 4.74 8.96
C TYR A 33 12.71 4.44 10.26
N LYS A 34 13.88 3.80 10.22
CA LYS A 34 14.65 3.52 11.44
C LYS A 34 15.02 4.79 12.22
N PRO A 35 15.55 5.85 11.58
CA PRO A 35 15.83 7.09 12.29
C PRO A 35 14.60 7.70 12.95
N LEU A 36 13.46 7.72 12.24
CA LEU A 36 12.21 8.24 12.77
C LEU A 36 11.74 7.44 13.99
N PHE A 37 11.65 6.12 13.87
CA PHE A 37 11.12 5.29 14.94
C PHE A 37 12.06 5.17 16.12
N ASN A 38 13.37 5.22 15.91
CA ASN A 38 14.34 5.30 17.01
C ASN A 38 14.24 6.62 17.78
N ASP A 39 13.79 7.69 17.11
CA ASP A 39 13.56 9.00 17.73
C ASP A 39 12.26 9.03 18.54
N ILE A 40 11.22 8.32 18.06
CA ILE A 40 9.92 8.21 18.72
C ILE A 40 9.98 7.27 19.93
N GLN A 41 10.70 6.15 19.79
CA GLN A 41 10.81 5.09 20.79
C GLN A 41 12.27 4.65 20.95
N LYS A 42 12.61 4.06 22.10
CA LYS A 42 14.02 3.72 22.44
C LYS A 42 14.67 2.75 21.45
N LYS A 43 13.90 1.86 20.81
CA LYS A 43 14.38 0.88 19.85
C LYS A 43 13.36 0.60 18.79
N PHE A 44 13.77 0.66 17.52
CA PHE A 44 12.95 0.19 16.40
C PHE A 44 12.81 -1.33 16.47
N VAL A 45 11.55 -1.79 16.49
CA VAL A 45 11.21 -3.21 16.44
C VAL A 45 10.17 -3.41 15.36
N PHE A 46 10.50 -4.20 14.35
CA PHE A 46 9.58 -4.55 13.27
C PHE A 46 8.95 -5.93 13.54
N ARG A 47 7.64 -5.93 13.77
CA ARG A 47 6.88 -7.18 13.93
C ARG A 47 6.47 -7.70 12.57
N VAL A 48 7.24 -8.63 12.01
CA VAL A 48 7.06 -9.18 10.65
C VAL A 48 5.64 -9.70 10.41
N TRP A 49 5.08 -10.44 11.36
CA TRP A 49 3.72 -10.99 11.22
C TRP A 49 2.66 -9.89 11.00
N SER A 50 2.81 -8.78 11.70
CA SER A 50 1.89 -7.63 11.57
C SER A 50 2.03 -6.96 10.21
N GLY A 51 3.24 -6.83 9.70
CA GLY A 51 3.49 -6.35 8.34
C GLY A 51 2.84 -7.25 7.28
N ILE A 52 2.94 -8.56 7.44
CA ILE A 52 2.28 -9.53 6.55
C ILE A 52 0.75 -9.34 6.56
N VAL A 53 0.15 -9.16 7.73
CA VAL A 53 -1.29 -8.88 7.84
C VAL A 53 -1.68 -7.62 7.07
N VAL A 54 -0.89 -6.55 7.16
CA VAL A 54 -1.14 -5.31 6.41
C VAL A 54 -1.14 -5.58 4.90
N TRP A 55 -0.15 -6.30 4.38
CA TRP A 55 -0.10 -6.64 2.95
C TRP A 55 -1.27 -7.51 2.51
N ILE A 56 -1.69 -8.48 3.34
CA ILE A 56 -2.88 -9.31 3.09
C ILE A 56 -4.12 -8.43 2.96
N LEU A 57 -4.31 -7.48 3.87
CA LEU A 57 -5.48 -6.60 3.89
C LEU A 57 -5.50 -5.63 2.70
N ILE A 58 -4.36 -5.03 2.36
CA ILE A 58 -4.27 -4.14 1.19
C ILE A 58 -4.48 -4.93 -0.11
N ALA A 59 -3.90 -6.12 -0.22
CA ALA A 59 -4.11 -6.99 -1.37
C ALA A 59 -5.56 -7.43 -1.51
N LEU A 60 -6.24 -7.72 -0.39
CA LEU A 60 -7.68 -8.03 -0.36
C LEU A 60 -8.49 -6.83 -0.86
N PHE A 61 -8.15 -5.62 -0.41
CA PHE A 61 -8.80 -4.40 -0.90
C PHE A 61 -8.65 -4.24 -2.42
N ILE A 62 -7.45 -4.43 -2.95
CA ILE A 62 -7.21 -4.37 -4.40
C ILE A 62 -8.03 -5.43 -5.14
N ALA A 63 -8.11 -6.65 -4.61
CA ALA A 63 -8.91 -7.72 -5.22
C ALA A 63 -10.39 -7.37 -5.26
N ILE A 64 -10.94 -6.82 -4.19
CA ILE A 64 -12.34 -6.36 -4.13
C ILE A 64 -12.56 -5.24 -5.14
N ASP A 65 -11.68 -4.25 -5.14
CA ASP A 65 -11.78 -3.11 -6.06
C ASP A 65 -11.76 -3.56 -7.52
N GLN A 66 -10.75 -4.30 -7.93
CA GLN A 66 -10.57 -4.72 -9.32
C GLN A 66 -11.66 -5.70 -9.79
N CYS A 67 -12.17 -6.53 -8.90
CA CYS A 67 -13.19 -7.50 -9.25
C CYS A 67 -14.60 -6.90 -9.35
N TRP A 68 -14.93 -5.93 -8.50
CA TRP A 68 -16.31 -5.45 -8.39
C TRP A 68 -16.51 -3.94 -8.45
N VAL A 69 -15.59 -3.14 -7.90
CA VAL A 69 -15.80 -1.71 -7.73
C VAL A 69 -15.40 -0.92 -8.96
N VAL A 70 -14.21 -1.17 -9.49
CA VAL A 70 -13.62 -0.41 -10.59
C VAL A 70 -14.52 -0.36 -11.85
N LYS A 71 -15.28 -1.42 -12.10
CA LYS A 71 -16.18 -1.52 -13.25
C LYS A 71 -17.37 -0.57 -13.17
N LYS A 72 -17.72 -0.10 -11.98
CA LYS A 72 -18.85 0.78 -11.71
C LYS A 72 -18.42 2.21 -11.39
N ALA A 73 -17.11 2.44 -11.26
CA ALA A 73 -16.59 3.74 -10.89
C ALA A 73 -16.71 4.74 -12.05
N PRO A 74 -17.11 6.00 -11.79
CA PRO A 74 -17.18 7.03 -12.81
C PRO A 74 -15.82 7.54 -13.27
N PHE A 75 -14.74 7.09 -12.64
CA PHE A 75 -13.37 7.49 -12.92
C PHE A 75 -12.63 6.43 -13.72
N ASP A 76 -11.55 6.86 -14.38
CA ASP A 76 -10.66 5.93 -15.08
C ASP A 76 -10.07 4.91 -14.07
N PRO A 77 -10.27 3.60 -14.32
CA PRO A 77 -9.72 2.54 -13.47
C PRO A 77 -8.22 2.64 -13.23
N ARG A 78 -7.50 3.23 -14.17
CA ARG A 78 -6.04 3.38 -14.09
C ARG A 78 -5.60 4.38 -13.03
N ILE A 79 -6.46 5.33 -12.66
CA ILE A 79 -6.17 6.38 -11.69
C ILE A 79 -6.62 5.98 -10.28
N LEU A 80 -7.68 5.18 -10.17
CA LEU A 80 -8.31 4.85 -8.90
C LEU A 80 -7.34 4.23 -7.89
N GLY A 81 -6.47 3.32 -8.33
CA GLY A 81 -5.49 2.70 -7.43
C GLY A 81 -4.55 3.71 -6.79
N PHE A 82 -4.13 4.73 -7.53
CA PHE A 82 -3.29 5.81 -6.99
C PHE A 82 -4.06 6.66 -5.96
N ILE A 83 -5.31 6.97 -6.22
CA ILE A 83 -6.18 7.70 -5.29
C ILE A 83 -6.37 6.91 -4.01
N TYR A 84 -6.68 5.63 -4.10
CA TYR A 84 -6.86 4.76 -2.94
C TYR A 84 -5.58 4.61 -2.11
N GLY A 85 -4.44 4.45 -2.78
CA GLY A 85 -3.14 4.41 -2.11
C GLY A 85 -2.84 5.70 -1.37
N PHE A 86 -3.12 6.83 -1.99
CA PHE A 86 -2.97 8.14 -1.35
C PHE A 86 -3.87 8.27 -0.11
N ILE A 87 -5.12 7.84 -0.19
CA ILE A 87 -6.07 7.91 0.93
C ILE A 87 -5.62 6.98 2.06
N ILE A 88 -5.33 5.71 1.77
CA ILE A 88 -4.99 4.71 2.79
C ILE A 88 -3.72 5.13 3.55
N TYR A 89 -2.66 5.46 2.83
CA TYR A 89 -1.39 5.88 3.45
C TYR A 89 -1.47 7.28 4.04
N GLY A 90 -2.27 8.16 3.44
CA GLY A 90 -2.53 9.50 3.99
C GLY A 90 -3.22 9.44 5.34
N VAL A 91 -4.26 8.63 5.48
CA VAL A 91 -4.95 8.44 6.78
C VAL A 91 -3.97 7.92 7.83
N TYR A 92 -3.18 6.91 7.51
CA TYR A 92 -2.17 6.37 8.42
C TYR A 92 -1.14 7.43 8.83
N ASN A 93 -0.55 8.11 7.87
CA ASN A 93 0.54 9.06 8.12
C ASN A 93 0.07 10.33 8.85
N PHE A 94 -1.06 10.89 8.44
CA PHE A 94 -1.60 12.07 9.14
C PHE A 94 -2.11 11.74 10.53
N THR A 95 -2.64 10.56 10.76
CA THR A 95 -2.99 10.09 12.11
C THR A 95 -1.74 9.99 12.99
N ASN A 96 -0.67 9.41 12.48
CA ASN A 96 0.61 9.35 13.20
C ASN A 96 1.17 10.75 13.49
N TYR A 97 1.10 11.66 12.54
CA TYR A 97 1.53 13.04 12.74
C TYR A 97 0.69 13.76 13.81
N ALA A 98 -0.61 13.49 13.85
CA ALA A 98 -1.49 14.07 14.85
C ALA A 98 -1.23 13.56 16.27
N THR A 99 -0.77 12.34 16.43
CA THR A 99 -0.70 11.65 17.72
C THR A 99 0.72 11.42 18.25
N LEU A 100 1.72 11.41 17.37
CA LEU A 100 3.12 11.14 17.72
C LEU A 100 3.95 12.41 17.59
N TYR A 101 4.36 12.96 18.73
CA TYR A 101 5.05 14.27 18.81
C TYR A 101 6.26 14.40 17.87
N LYS A 102 7.07 13.35 17.73
CA LYS A 102 8.28 13.38 16.91
C LYS A 102 8.08 12.89 15.46
N TYR A 103 6.86 12.54 15.09
CA TYR A 103 6.57 12.18 13.70
C TYR A 103 6.71 13.40 12.80
N ASN A 104 7.37 13.29 11.65
CA ASN A 104 7.69 14.47 10.84
C ASN A 104 6.97 14.49 9.49
N LEU A 105 6.73 15.69 8.98
CA LEU A 105 6.02 15.91 7.71
C LEU A 105 6.75 15.34 6.50
N LYS A 106 8.08 15.27 6.52
CA LYS A 106 8.85 14.65 5.44
C LYS A 106 8.43 13.17 5.25
N VAL A 107 8.30 12.43 6.35
CA VAL A 107 7.84 11.04 6.30
C VAL A 107 6.37 10.95 5.90
N VAL A 108 5.52 11.84 6.40
CA VAL A 108 4.10 11.88 6.01
C VAL A 108 3.96 11.93 4.48
N PHE A 109 4.63 12.87 3.84
CA PHE A 109 4.52 13.03 2.38
C PHE A 109 5.23 11.92 1.62
N THR A 110 6.43 11.53 2.04
CA THR A 110 7.22 10.48 1.36
C THR A 110 6.50 9.14 1.41
N ASP A 111 6.03 8.73 2.58
CA ASP A 111 5.34 7.45 2.74
C ASP A 111 3.96 7.44 2.07
N THR A 112 3.23 8.55 2.13
CA THR A 112 1.94 8.69 1.45
C THR A 112 2.09 8.61 -0.08
N LEU A 113 3.10 9.27 -0.64
CA LEU A 113 3.41 9.16 -2.07
C LEU A 113 3.82 7.74 -2.45
N TRP A 114 4.65 7.09 -1.63
CA TRP A 114 5.02 5.70 -1.87
C TRP A 114 3.79 4.78 -1.88
N GLY A 115 2.90 4.90 -0.91
CA GLY A 115 1.67 4.11 -0.85
C GLY A 115 0.78 4.32 -2.06
N SER A 116 0.66 5.56 -2.53
CA SER A 116 -0.04 5.88 -3.78
C SER A 116 0.57 5.16 -4.97
N LEU A 117 1.90 5.21 -5.11
CA LEU A 117 2.62 4.54 -6.20
C LEU A 117 2.49 3.01 -6.10
N ASN A 118 2.72 2.43 -4.93
CA ASN A 118 2.68 0.98 -4.76
C ASN A 118 1.29 0.41 -5.08
N ILE A 119 0.24 0.94 -4.46
CA ILE A 119 -1.14 0.49 -4.71
C ILE A 119 -1.58 0.84 -6.14
N GLY A 120 -1.22 2.02 -6.63
CA GLY A 120 -1.57 2.46 -7.98
C GLY A 120 -0.95 1.58 -9.06
N ILE A 121 0.35 1.31 -8.99
CA ILE A 121 1.05 0.48 -9.97
C ILE A 121 0.59 -0.98 -9.88
N THR A 122 0.41 -1.50 -8.66
CA THR A 122 -0.14 -2.86 -8.47
C THR A 122 -1.52 -2.98 -9.12
N SER A 123 -2.42 -2.03 -8.87
CA SER A 123 -3.76 -2.01 -9.46
C SER A 123 -3.72 -1.91 -10.98
N LEU A 124 -2.81 -1.09 -11.53
CA LEU A 124 -2.59 -0.98 -12.98
C LEU A 124 -2.19 -2.31 -13.60
N ILE A 125 -1.21 -2.99 -13.01
CA ILE A 125 -0.72 -4.28 -13.50
C ILE A 125 -1.85 -5.32 -13.46
N ILE A 126 -2.57 -5.41 -12.34
CA ILE A 126 -3.71 -6.32 -12.19
C ILE A 126 -4.78 -6.02 -13.24
N ASN A 127 -5.15 -4.76 -13.41
CA ASN A 127 -6.17 -4.36 -14.38
C ASN A 127 -5.75 -4.72 -15.81
N HIS A 128 -4.51 -4.42 -16.17
CA HIS A 128 -3.99 -4.65 -17.51
C HIS A 128 -3.93 -6.14 -17.86
N PHE A 129 -3.31 -6.96 -16.99
CA PHE A 129 -3.05 -8.37 -17.31
C PHE A 129 -4.20 -9.32 -16.98
N MET A 130 -5.07 -8.96 -16.05
CA MET A 130 -6.12 -9.88 -15.58
C MET A 130 -7.55 -9.49 -15.99
N PHE A 131 -7.78 -8.24 -16.38
CA PHE A 131 -9.11 -7.74 -16.71
C PHE A 131 -9.26 -7.11 -18.09
N ARG A 132 -8.17 -6.77 -18.76
CA ARG A 132 -8.22 -6.40 -20.17
C ARG A 132 -8.01 -7.65 -21.01
N SER A 133 -9.04 -8.02 -21.70
CA SER A 133 -8.97 -9.04 -22.73
C SER A 133 -8.90 -8.37 -24.11
#